data_91c178ada72e8e274af32c0eab53af53
#
_entry.id   91c178ada72e8e274af32c0eab53af53
#
_cell.length_a   1.000
_cell.length_b   1.000
_cell.length_c   1.000
_cell.angle_alpha   90.00
_cell.angle_beta   90.00
_cell.angle_gamma   90.00
#
_symmetry.space_group_name_H-M   'P 1'
#
loop_
_entity.id
_entity.type
_entity.pdbx_description
1 polymer ?
#
loop_
_entity_poly.entity_id
_entity_poly.type
_entity_poly.pdbx_seq_one_letter_code
_entity_poly.pdbx_strand_id
1 'polypeptide(L)'
;RSRRQRQMCIRDSEYLATHKLSESRVKHFNVLVRTLKRYELYRKLSNRRFVLDVHTVSPTTLDDFGAFLMKEPEIFDEHPELYDEVPYARPKVRKNLPVKRGPYLNAAGETVIPGRPKERGMNYVSDMLIRLRSFYVWLNDNGHTYNDPFKQYKIAEIVYGTPIYITTDERKQLAEADMGDDKQLETQRDIFVFQCMIGCRVSDLYKMTYANIIGDCIEYVPRKTRDDRVVTVSVPLIGAAKELIRKYLDENRGTLFPFISEQKYNVYIKAAFRKAGLTRMVTTIDQRTRQNVQVPICDLASSHMARRTFIGNVYKSVKDPAIVGAMSGHKDGSRAFARYRDIDMDIKRDAVSVLE
;
A
#
# COMPACT_ATOMS: atom_id res chain seq x y z
N ARG A 1 17.38 22.09 -25.17
CA ARG A 1 17.32 21.73 -23.72
C ARG A 1 18.29 22.61 -22.98
N SER A 2 17.82 23.50 -22.08
CA SER A 2 18.66 24.48 -21.38
C SER A 2 19.65 23.79 -20.44
N ARG A 3 20.82 24.43 -20.19
CA ARG A 3 21.84 23.98 -19.22
C ARG A 3 21.23 23.70 -17.82
N ARG A 4 20.17 24.41 -17.43
CA ARG A 4 19.48 24.30 -16.13
C ARG A 4 18.59 23.04 -16.01
N GLN A 5 17.91 22.63 -17.08
CA GLN A 5 17.17 21.35 -17.08
C GLN A 5 18.09 20.13 -16.97
N ARG A 6 19.32 20.23 -17.51
CA ARG A 6 20.34 19.18 -17.32
C ARG A 6 20.76 19.06 -15.85
N GLN A 7 20.81 20.15 -15.08
CA GLN A 7 21.26 20.12 -13.69
C GLN A 7 20.28 19.31 -12.81
N MET A 8 18.98 19.49 -12.95
CA MET A 8 18.00 18.71 -12.18
C MET A 8 18.06 17.20 -12.54
N CYS A 9 18.09 16.85 -13.84
CA CYS A 9 18.20 15.46 -14.29
C CYS A 9 19.53 14.78 -13.94
N ILE A 10 20.65 15.51 -13.92
CA ILE A 10 21.96 14.96 -13.51
C ILE A 10 21.95 14.69 -12.01
N ARG A 11 21.38 15.56 -11.21
CA ARG A 11 21.30 15.42 -9.75
C ARG A 11 20.35 14.31 -9.31
N ASP A 12 19.24 14.09 -10.06
CA ASP A 12 18.37 12.94 -9.86
C ASP A 12 19.11 11.61 -10.02
N SER A 13 19.95 11.52 -11.05
CA SER A 13 20.76 10.34 -11.31
C SER A 13 21.86 10.16 -10.26
N GLU A 14 22.47 11.24 -9.81
CA GLU A 14 23.50 11.26 -8.78
C GLU A 14 22.92 10.85 -7.41
N TYR A 15 21.75 11.39 -7.03
CA TYR A 15 21.03 10.96 -5.84
C TYR A 15 20.75 9.47 -5.82
N LEU A 16 20.28 8.92 -6.95
CA LEU A 16 20.00 7.49 -7.07
C LEU A 16 21.27 6.62 -7.04
N ALA A 17 22.41 7.14 -7.52
CA ALA A 17 23.67 6.43 -7.55
C ALA A 17 24.40 6.44 -6.19
N THR A 18 24.32 7.55 -5.45
CA THR A 18 25.02 7.74 -4.17
C THR A 18 24.30 7.15 -2.97
N HIS A 19 22.95 7.06 -3.05
CA HIS A 19 22.15 6.42 -2.00
C HIS A 19 21.92 4.95 -2.30
N LYS A 20 22.30 4.06 -1.37
CA LYS A 20 21.91 2.64 -1.39
C LYS A 20 20.40 2.50 -1.11
N LEU A 21 19.59 2.96 -2.06
CA LEU A 21 18.13 2.90 -1.95
C LEU A 21 17.63 1.51 -2.32
N SER A 22 16.61 1.02 -1.61
CA SER A 22 15.88 -0.17 -2.04
C SER A 22 15.22 0.09 -3.41
N GLU A 23 15.04 -0.96 -4.21
CA GLU A 23 14.35 -0.86 -5.52
C GLU A 23 13.00 -0.12 -5.43
N SER A 24 12.27 -0.32 -4.34
CA SER A 24 10.99 0.35 -4.11
C SER A 24 11.17 1.87 -3.94
N ARG A 25 12.17 2.30 -3.18
CA ARG A 25 12.49 3.73 -3.02
C ARG A 25 12.93 4.37 -4.33
N VAL A 26 13.75 3.67 -5.13
CA VAL A 26 14.13 4.11 -6.48
C VAL A 26 12.89 4.29 -7.38
N LYS A 27 11.97 3.32 -7.38
CA LYS A 27 10.71 3.43 -8.14
C LYS A 27 9.88 4.64 -7.69
N HIS A 28 9.75 4.87 -6.40
CA HIS A 28 9.00 6.00 -5.85
C HIS A 28 9.67 7.34 -6.18
N PHE A 29 10.98 7.44 -6.12
CA PHE A 29 11.71 8.65 -6.50
C PHE A 29 11.54 8.95 -7.99
N ASN A 30 11.62 7.94 -8.85
CA ASN A 30 11.35 8.09 -10.28
C ASN A 30 9.91 8.57 -10.58
N VAL A 31 8.93 8.21 -9.73
CA VAL A 31 7.56 8.76 -9.82
C VAL A 31 7.58 10.24 -9.48
N LEU A 32 8.25 10.64 -8.38
CA LEU A 32 8.39 12.04 -7.99
C LEU A 32 8.99 12.88 -9.12
N VAL A 33 10.12 12.45 -9.69
CA VAL A 33 10.81 13.16 -10.78
C VAL A 33 9.89 13.36 -11.99
N ARG A 34 9.19 12.31 -12.43
CA ARG A 34 8.23 12.45 -13.55
C ARG A 34 7.09 13.42 -13.22
N THR A 35 6.61 13.39 -11.99
CA THR A 35 5.54 14.28 -11.55
C THR A 35 6.01 15.74 -11.50
N LEU A 36 7.21 16.00 -11.01
CA LEU A 36 7.81 17.35 -11.04
C LEU A 36 8.00 17.86 -12.48
N LYS A 37 8.39 16.99 -13.42
CA LYS A 37 8.48 17.35 -14.85
C LYS A 37 7.11 17.73 -15.43
N ARG A 38 6.04 16.97 -15.13
CA ARG A 38 4.69 17.33 -15.57
C ARG A 38 4.22 18.65 -14.93
N TYR A 39 4.50 18.85 -13.66
CA TYR A 39 4.22 20.12 -12.99
C TYR A 39 4.93 21.30 -13.67
N GLU A 40 6.20 21.16 -14.03
CA GLU A 40 6.92 22.20 -14.77
C GLU A 40 6.28 22.49 -16.13
N LEU A 41 5.88 21.46 -16.88
CA LEU A 41 5.17 21.61 -18.14
C LEU A 41 3.82 22.30 -17.96
N TYR A 42 3.05 21.92 -16.96
CA TYR A 42 1.78 22.55 -16.61
C TYR A 42 1.95 24.04 -16.30
N ARG A 43 2.96 24.41 -15.50
CA ARG A 43 3.24 25.81 -15.18
C ARG A 43 3.69 26.60 -16.42
N LYS A 44 4.28 25.96 -17.42
CA LYS A 44 4.66 26.59 -18.69
C LYS A 44 3.45 26.96 -19.57
N LEU A 45 2.29 26.40 -19.35
CA LEU A 45 1.05 26.82 -20.04
C LEU A 45 0.70 28.29 -19.73
N SER A 46 0.84 28.69 -18.48
CA SER A 46 0.60 30.08 -18.03
C SER A 46 1.84 30.97 -18.09
N ASN A 47 3.04 30.40 -17.89
CA ASN A 47 4.30 31.13 -17.94
C ASN A 47 5.36 30.33 -18.73
N ARG A 48 5.51 30.61 -20.01
CA ARG A 48 6.45 29.90 -20.90
C ARG A 48 7.90 29.88 -20.42
N ARG A 49 8.30 30.85 -19.57
CA ARG A 49 9.66 30.96 -19.01
C ARG A 49 9.82 30.21 -17.68
N PHE A 50 8.75 29.61 -17.16
CA PHE A 50 8.83 28.89 -15.88
C PHE A 50 9.84 27.75 -15.97
N VAL A 51 10.71 27.68 -14.97
CA VAL A 51 11.69 26.61 -14.76
C VAL A 51 11.62 26.21 -13.30
N LEU A 52 11.45 24.93 -13.04
CA LEU A 52 11.53 24.40 -11.68
C LEU A 52 13.00 24.23 -11.30
N ASP A 53 13.55 25.26 -10.64
CA ASP A 53 14.96 25.31 -10.24
C ASP A 53 15.07 25.05 -8.74
N VAL A 54 15.90 24.08 -8.34
CA VAL A 54 16.13 23.73 -6.92
C VAL A 54 16.59 24.91 -6.05
N HIS A 55 17.21 25.92 -6.66
CA HIS A 55 17.68 27.11 -5.96
C HIS A 55 16.57 28.13 -5.65
N THR A 56 15.41 28.03 -6.31
CA THR A 56 14.35 29.04 -6.24
C THR A 56 12.98 28.49 -5.80
N VAL A 57 12.87 27.19 -5.55
CA VAL A 57 11.63 26.61 -4.97
C VAL A 57 11.34 27.27 -3.63
N SER A 58 10.11 27.73 -3.47
CA SER A 58 9.61 28.41 -2.26
C SER A 58 8.48 27.61 -1.60
N PRO A 59 8.05 27.92 -0.38
CA PRO A 59 6.83 27.39 0.22
C PRO A 59 5.60 27.49 -0.69
N THR A 60 5.43 28.63 -1.37
CA THR A 60 4.34 28.83 -2.34
C THR A 60 4.43 27.86 -3.51
N THR A 61 5.64 27.54 -3.98
CA THR A 61 5.84 26.52 -5.02
C THR A 61 5.44 25.14 -4.53
N LEU A 62 5.66 24.82 -3.24
CA LEU A 62 5.23 23.54 -2.65
C LEU A 62 3.70 23.45 -2.55
N ASP A 63 3.02 24.54 -2.20
CA ASP A 63 1.56 24.61 -2.16
C ASP A 63 0.96 24.44 -3.57
N ASP A 64 1.51 25.16 -4.56
CA ASP A 64 1.12 25.03 -5.97
C ASP A 64 1.32 23.60 -6.50
N PHE A 65 2.43 22.97 -6.13
CA PHE A 65 2.69 21.58 -6.48
C PHE A 65 1.68 20.63 -5.81
N GLY A 66 1.33 20.88 -4.55
CA GLY A 66 0.27 20.13 -3.86
C GLY A 66 -1.08 20.27 -4.54
N ALA A 67 -1.46 21.47 -4.95
CA ALA A 67 -2.69 21.74 -5.69
C ALA A 67 -2.70 21.04 -7.07
N PHE A 68 -1.56 21.07 -7.79
CA PHE A 68 -1.40 20.32 -9.05
C PHE A 68 -1.62 18.82 -8.84
N LEU A 69 -1.06 18.21 -7.80
CA LEU A 69 -1.23 16.79 -7.51
C LEU A 69 -2.70 16.39 -7.29
N MET A 70 -3.48 17.26 -6.68
CA MET A 70 -4.90 17.01 -6.44
C MET A 70 -5.74 17.12 -7.72
N LYS A 71 -5.34 18.02 -8.64
CA LYS A 71 -6.02 18.30 -9.90
C LYS A 71 -5.48 17.50 -11.10
N GLU A 72 -4.51 16.60 -10.87
CA GLU A 72 -3.87 15.85 -11.99
C GLU A 72 -4.86 15.14 -12.93
N PRO A 73 -5.98 14.53 -12.47
CA PRO A 73 -6.97 13.93 -13.36
C PRO A 73 -7.66 14.95 -14.28
N GLU A 74 -8.04 16.11 -13.75
CA GLU A 74 -8.69 17.21 -14.49
C GLU A 74 -7.72 17.81 -15.51
N ILE A 75 -6.47 18.05 -15.08
CA ILE A 75 -5.39 18.54 -15.96
C ILE A 75 -5.11 17.55 -17.10
N PHE A 76 -5.22 16.24 -16.85
CA PHE A 76 -5.10 15.24 -17.91
C PHE A 76 -6.22 15.35 -18.93
N ASP A 77 -7.45 15.59 -18.48
CA ASP A 77 -8.61 15.70 -19.34
C ASP A 77 -8.56 17.00 -20.20
N GLU A 78 -8.01 18.08 -19.65
CA GLU A 78 -7.86 19.39 -20.33
C GLU A 78 -6.59 19.48 -21.19
N HIS A 79 -5.48 18.85 -20.76
CA HIS A 79 -4.14 18.95 -21.33
C HIS A 79 -3.47 17.58 -21.47
N PRO A 80 -4.03 16.67 -22.30
CA PRO A 80 -3.47 15.32 -22.47
C PRO A 80 -2.05 15.33 -23.05
N GLU A 81 -1.65 16.37 -23.80
CA GLU A 81 -0.33 16.54 -24.40
C GLU A 81 0.80 16.53 -23.35
N LEU A 82 0.55 17.00 -22.13
CA LEU A 82 1.53 16.96 -21.04
C LEU A 82 1.89 15.53 -20.65
N TYR A 83 0.93 14.61 -20.79
CA TYR A 83 1.07 13.21 -20.45
C TYR A 83 1.60 12.37 -21.62
N ASP A 84 1.52 12.87 -22.83
CA ASP A 84 2.22 12.30 -23.98
C ASP A 84 3.74 12.58 -23.86
N GLU A 85 4.13 13.79 -23.46
CA GLU A 85 5.54 14.14 -23.23
C GLU A 85 6.12 13.46 -22.01
N VAL A 86 5.40 13.44 -20.88
CA VAL A 86 5.82 12.81 -19.62
C VAL A 86 4.72 11.86 -19.09
N PRO A 87 4.70 10.61 -19.53
CA PRO A 87 3.66 9.66 -19.16
C PRO A 87 3.47 9.48 -17.66
N TYR A 88 2.22 9.42 -17.20
CA TYR A 88 1.88 9.16 -15.81
C TYR A 88 2.43 7.81 -15.32
N ALA A 89 2.19 6.77 -16.11
CA ALA A 89 2.76 5.45 -15.89
C ALA A 89 3.46 4.96 -17.16
N ARG A 90 4.63 4.35 -17.02
CA ARG A 90 5.25 3.71 -18.19
C ARG A 90 4.31 2.59 -18.68
N PRO A 91 3.96 2.57 -19.97
CA PRO A 91 3.19 1.48 -20.54
C PRO A 91 3.90 0.16 -20.22
N LYS A 92 3.20 -0.79 -19.62
CA LYS A 92 3.72 -2.15 -19.50
C LYS A 92 3.63 -2.79 -20.88
N VAL A 93 4.71 -2.75 -21.62
CA VAL A 93 4.83 -3.50 -22.87
C VAL A 93 4.79 -4.99 -22.50
N ARG A 94 3.65 -5.62 -22.68
CA ARG A 94 3.53 -7.08 -22.65
C ARG A 94 3.94 -7.57 -24.03
N LYS A 95 4.93 -8.46 -24.12
CA LYS A 95 5.56 -8.93 -25.34
C LYS A 95 4.59 -9.39 -26.45
N ASN A 96 3.33 -9.70 -26.14
CA ASN A 96 2.36 -10.29 -27.08
C ASN A 96 0.94 -9.69 -27.00
N LEU A 97 0.74 -8.51 -26.39
CA LEU A 97 -0.57 -7.88 -26.34
C LEU A 97 -0.46 -6.42 -26.76
N PRO A 98 -1.36 -5.96 -27.66
CA PRO A 98 -1.38 -4.56 -28.05
C PRO A 98 -1.62 -3.68 -26.82
N VAL A 99 -0.90 -2.56 -26.75
CA VAL A 99 -1.16 -1.54 -25.71
C VAL A 99 -2.53 -0.95 -25.99
N LYS A 100 -3.46 -1.10 -25.07
CA LYS A 100 -4.78 -0.44 -25.16
C LYS A 100 -4.55 1.07 -25.12
N ARG A 101 -4.87 1.76 -26.19
CA ARG A 101 -4.72 3.21 -26.31
C ARG A 101 -6.02 3.97 -26.04
N GLY A 102 -7.18 3.33 -26.19
CA GLY A 102 -8.49 3.92 -25.95
C GLY A 102 -9.12 3.50 -24.62
N PRO A 103 -10.21 4.18 -24.19
CA PRO A 103 -11.00 3.79 -23.02
C PRO A 103 -11.50 2.36 -23.14
N TYR A 104 -11.53 1.64 -22.02
CA TYR A 104 -12.08 0.27 -21.95
C TYR A 104 -12.78 0.05 -20.61
N LEU A 105 -13.72 -0.90 -20.56
CA LEU A 105 -14.34 -1.33 -19.33
C LEU A 105 -13.43 -2.34 -18.61
N ASN A 106 -13.25 -2.15 -17.31
CA ASN A 106 -12.59 -3.14 -16.46
C ASN A 106 -13.56 -4.25 -16.04
N ALA A 107 -13.09 -5.23 -15.29
CA ALA A 107 -13.93 -6.34 -14.79
C ALA A 107 -15.06 -5.91 -13.84
N ALA A 108 -15.00 -4.69 -13.31
CA ALA A 108 -16.05 -4.10 -12.45
C ALA A 108 -17.05 -3.24 -13.25
N GLY A 109 -16.93 -3.17 -14.59
CA GLY A 109 -17.80 -2.35 -15.43
C GLY A 109 -17.43 -0.86 -15.44
N GLU A 110 -16.30 -0.46 -14.88
CA GLU A 110 -15.87 0.93 -14.83
C GLU A 110 -15.06 1.28 -16.08
N THR A 111 -15.27 2.47 -16.62
CA THR A 111 -14.49 3.00 -17.74
C THR A 111 -13.08 3.37 -17.27
N VAL A 112 -12.08 2.73 -17.86
CA VAL A 112 -10.66 3.01 -17.62
C VAL A 112 -10.07 3.73 -18.82
N ILE A 113 -9.54 4.92 -18.61
CA ILE A 113 -8.77 5.67 -19.60
C ILE A 113 -7.28 5.38 -19.35
N PRO A 114 -6.59 4.73 -20.31
CA PRO A 114 -5.18 4.42 -20.14
C PRO A 114 -4.33 5.68 -19.96
N GLY A 115 -3.48 5.68 -18.93
CA GLY A 115 -2.61 6.83 -18.65
C GLY A 115 -3.24 7.95 -17.83
N ARG A 116 -4.57 7.98 -17.68
CA ARG A 116 -5.23 8.98 -16.85
C ARG A 116 -4.84 8.79 -15.39
N PRO A 117 -4.37 9.84 -14.70
CA PRO A 117 -4.11 9.80 -13.26
C PRO A 117 -5.36 9.43 -12.47
N LYS A 118 -5.17 8.70 -11.39
CA LYS A 118 -6.25 8.48 -10.42
C LYS A 118 -6.38 9.69 -9.51
N GLU A 119 -7.59 9.95 -9.04
CA GLU A 119 -7.82 10.90 -7.95
C GLU A 119 -6.94 10.57 -6.74
N ARG A 120 -6.39 11.59 -6.12
CA ARG A 120 -5.46 11.49 -4.99
C ARG A 120 -5.99 12.26 -3.80
N GLY A 121 -5.68 11.77 -2.61
CA GLY A 121 -5.98 12.47 -1.36
C GLY A 121 -4.76 13.16 -0.77
N MET A 122 -4.99 13.93 0.28
CA MET A 122 -3.95 14.69 0.99
C MET A 122 -2.79 13.82 1.49
N ASN A 123 -3.03 12.56 1.84
CA ASN A 123 -1.95 11.65 2.23
C ASN A 123 -0.93 11.42 1.10
N TYR A 124 -1.41 11.39 -0.16
CA TYR A 124 -0.51 11.26 -1.32
C TYR A 124 0.31 12.54 -1.52
N VAL A 125 -0.31 13.71 -1.37
CA VAL A 125 0.38 14.99 -1.44
C VAL A 125 1.47 15.06 -0.37
N SER A 126 1.13 14.73 0.89
CA SER A 126 2.09 14.70 1.99
C SER A 126 3.25 13.73 1.73
N ASP A 127 2.98 12.54 1.20
CA ASP A 127 4.00 11.54 0.88
C ASP A 127 4.95 12.02 -0.24
N MET A 128 4.41 12.71 -1.26
CA MET A 128 5.23 13.32 -2.31
C MET A 128 6.11 14.46 -1.78
N LEU A 129 5.56 15.30 -0.91
CA LEU A 129 6.31 16.39 -0.26
C LEU A 129 7.38 15.86 0.71
N ILE A 130 7.10 14.78 1.45
CA ILE A 130 8.10 14.12 2.31
C ILE A 130 9.27 13.57 1.48
N ARG A 131 9.01 12.99 0.32
CA ARG A 131 10.06 12.51 -0.59
C ARG A 131 10.86 13.67 -1.17
N LEU A 132 10.18 14.75 -1.57
CA LEU A 132 10.82 15.95 -2.06
C LEU A 132 11.70 16.59 -0.98
N ARG A 133 11.23 16.65 0.28
CA ARG A 133 12.03 17.12 1.41
C ARG A 133 13.29 16.27 1.61
N SER A 134 13.16 14.94 1.52
CA SER A 134 14.32 14.05 1.64
C SER A 134 15.36 14.31 0.54
N PHE A 135 14.91 14.66 -0.66
CA PHE A 135 15.80 15.05 -1.75
C PHE A 135 16.48 16.39 -1.47
N TYR A 136 15.77 17.39 -0.93
CA TYR A 136 16.35 18.68 -0.54
C TYR A 136 17.37 18.56 0.59
N VAL A 137 17.13 17.70 1.58
CA VAL A 137 18.13 17.40 2.63
C VAL A 137 19.42 16.90 1.98
N TRP A 138 19.31 15.92 1.06
CA TRP A 138 20.48 15.42 0.34
C TRP A 138 21.18 16.50 -0.51
N LEU A 139 20.42 17.36 -1.21
CA LEU A 139 21.00 18.45 -2.01
C LEU A 139 21.80 19.42 -1.13
N ASN A 140 21.30 19.76 0.06
CA ASN A 140 21.98 20.63 1.01
C ASN A 140 23.23 19.96 1.59
N ASP A 141 23.11 18.69 2.04
CA ASP A 141 24.21 17.93 2.64
C ASP A 141 25.40 17.76 1.66
N ASN A 142 25.11 17.70 0.35
CA ASN A 142 26.13 17.58 -0.70
C ASN A 142 26.53 18.93 -1.34
N GLY A 143 26.11 20.06 -0.79
CA GLY A 143 26.49 21.39 -1.28
C GLY A 143 25.91 21.77 -2.65
N HIS A 144 24.86 21.07 -3.10
CA HIS A 144 24.24 21.31 -4.40
C HIS A 144 23.31 22.52 -4.39
N THR A 145 22.79 22.90 -3.23
CA THR A 145 22.00 24.13 -3.02
C THR A 145 22.09 24.54 -1.56
N TYR A 146 21.83 25.81 -1.30
CA TYR A 146 21.60 26.36 0.06
C TYR A 146 20.12 26.67 0.31
N ASN A 147 19.26 26.41 -0.69
CA ASN A 147 17.83 26.61 -0.57
C ASN A 147 17.20 25.47 0.22
N ASP A 148 16.45 25.82 1.27
CA ASP A 148 15.63 24.87 2.03
C ASP A 148 14.18 25.34 2.08
N PRO A 149 13.37 24.99 1.09
CA PRO A 149 11.96 25.40 1.04
C PRO A 149 11.13 24.78 2.16
N PHE A 150 11.64 23.77 2.86
CA PHE A 150 10.95 23.08 3.94
C PHE A 150 11.27 23.61 5.33
N LYS A 151 12.22 24.54 5.49
CA LYS A 151 12.67 25.06 6.79
C LYS A 151 11.52 25.57 7.67
N GLN A 152 10.54 26.25 7.06
CA GLN A 152 9.35 26.77 7.74
C GLN A 152 8.05 26.15 7.19
N TYR A 153 8.13 25.18 6.28
CA TYR A 153 6.99 24.55 5.64
C TYR A 153 6.54 23.32 6.42
N LYS A 154 5.32 23.36 6.95
CA LYS A 154 4.74 22.24 7.67
C LYS A 154 3.96 21.34 6.70
N ILE A 155 4.54 20.19 6.37
CA ILE A 155 3.82 19.15 5.60
C ILE A 155 2.67 18.62 6.46
N ALA A 156 1.48 18.54 5.88
CA ALA A 156 0.31 18.00 6.56
C ALA A 156 0.56 16.54 7.00
N GLU A 157 0.12 16.19 8.19
CA GLU A 157 0.28 14.83 8.72
C GLU A 157 -0.50 13.83 7.89
N ILE A 158 0.09 12.63 7.75
CA ILE A 158 -0.58 11.51 7.11
C ILE A 158 -1.61 10.94 8.08
N VAL A 159 -2.87 11.03 7.70
CA VAL A 159 -4.00 10.51 8.49
C VAL A 159 -4.29 9.08 8.09
N TYR A 160 -4.23 8.19 9.05
CA TYR A 160 -4.60 6.79 8.87
C TYR A 160 -5.93 6.54 9.58
N GLY A 161 -6.88 5.93 8.89
CA GLY A 161 -8.11 5.44 9.52
C GLY A 161 -7.84 4.30 10.51
N THR A 162 -8.85 3.96 11.30
CA THR A 162 -8.84 2.79 12.19
C THR A 162 -8.64 1.52 11.37
N PRO A 163 -7.75 0.58 11.78
CA PRO A 163 -7.59 -0.68 11.09
C PRO A 163 -8.90 -1.49 11.11
N ILE A 164 -9.43 -1.77 9.92
CA ILE A 164 -10.61 -2.61 9.76
C ILE A 164 -10.17 -4.05 9.55
N TYR A 165 -10.82 -4.97 10.28
CA TYR A 165 -10.58 -6.40 10.21
C TYR A 165 -11.86 -7.19 10.50
N ILE A 166 -11.86 -8.49 10.25
CA ILE A 166 -12.96 -9.40 10.54
C ILE A 166 -12.75 -10.11 11.88
N THR A 167 -13.85 -10.42 12.56
CA THR A 167 -13.83 -11.19 13.82
C THR A 167 -13.46 -12.66 13.54
N THR A 168 -13.19 -13.41 14.61
CA THR A 168 -12.97 -14.85 14.50
C THR A 168 -14.20 -15.59 13.93
N ASP A 169 -15.42 -15.16 14.28
CA ASP A 169 -16.64 -15.77 13.78
C ASP A 169 -16.90 -15.41 12.31
N GLU A 170 -16.67 -14.16 11.91
CA GLU A 170 -16.71 -13.76 10.51
C GLU A 170 -15.67 -14.54 9.67
N ARG A 171 -14.49 -14.82 10.23
CA ARG A 171 -13.48 -15.66 9.57
C ARG A 171 -13.95 -17.11 9.41
N LYS A 172 -14.64 -17.68 10.42
CA LYS A 172 -15.26 -19.01 10.32
C LYS A 172 -16.38 -19.03 9.28
N GLN A 173 -17.29 -18.04 9.34
CA GLN A 173 -18.33 -17.86 8.33
C GLN A 173 -17.76 -17.82 6.92
N LEU A 174 -16.67 -17.08 6.69
CA LEU A 174 -15.99 -17.03 5.41
C LEU A 174 -15.41 -18.39 5.02
N ALA A 175 -14.80 -19.11 5.97
CA ALA A 175 -14.21 -20.42 5.72
C ALA A 175 -15.25 -21.48 5.32
N GLU A 176 -16.44 -21.43 5.90
CA GLU A 176 -17.53 -22.39 5.73
C GLU A 176 -18.45 -22.04 4.55
N ALA A 177 -18.36 -20.80 4.04
CA ALA A 177 -19.24 -20.33 2.97
C ALA A 177 -19.02 -21.12 1.69
N ASP A 178 -20.13 -21.55 1.08
CA ASP A 178 -20.12 -22.22 -0.22
C ASP A 178 -19.72 -21.24 -1.33
N MET A 179 -18.65 -21.56 -2.05
CA MET A 179 -18.17 -20.80 -3.20
C MET A 179 -18.75 -21.31 -4.55
N GLY A 180 -19.72 -22.25 -4.53
CA GLY A 180 -20.31 -22.86 -5.72
C GLY A 180 -19.25 -23.55 -6.56
N ASP A 181 -19.45 -23.59 -7.87
CA ASP A 181 -18.56 -24.27 -8.82
C ASP A 181 -17.25 -23.51 -9.09
N ASP A 182 -17.06 -22.30 -8.53
CA ASP A 182 -15.83 -21.52 -8.73
C ASP A 182 -14.70 -22.00 -7.79
N LYS A 183 -14.01 -23.04 -8.22
CA LYS A 183 -12.86 -23.61 -7.51
C LYS A 183 -11.73 -22.59 -7.29
N GLN A 184 -11.59 -21.62 -8.20
CA GLN A 184 -10.57 -20.57 -8.04
C GLN A 184 -10.96 -19.61 -6.92
N LEU A 185 -12.24 -19.24 -6.82
CA LEU A 185 -12.76 -18.41 -5.73
C LEU A 185 -12.59 -19.13 -4.38
N GLU A 186 -12.94 -20.41 -4.31
CA GLU A 186 -12.73 -21.24 -3.12
C GLU A 186 -11.26 -21.26 -2.70
N THR A 187 -10.37 -21.52 -3.66
CA THR A 187 -8.92 -21.54 -3.40
C THR A 187 -8.41 -20.21 -2.84
N GLN A 188 -8.81 -19.10 -3.44
CA GLN A 188 -8.35 -17.78 -2.96
C GLN A 188 -8.98 -17.39 -1.63
N ARG A 189 -10.22 -17.79 -1.34
CA ARG A 189 -10.86 -17.70 -0.03
C ARG A 189 -10.05 -18.46 1.02
N ASP A 190 -9.68 -19.70 0.75
CA ASP A 190 -8.93 -20.56 1.65
C ASP A 190 -7.52 -19.98 1.95
N ILE A 191 -6.84 -19.47 0.93
CA ILE A 191 -5.56 -18.76 1.10
C ILE A 191 -5.73 -17.54 2.01
N PHE A 192 -6.81 -16.78 1.86
CA PHE A 192 -7.09 -15.64 2.73
C PHE A 192 -7.38 -16.05 4.17
N VAL A 193 -8.16 -17.11 4.37
CA VAL A 193 -8.43 -17.69 5.69
C VAL A 193 -7.14 -18.17 6.34
N PHE A 194 -6.28 -18.86 5.60
CA PHE A 194 -4.95 -19.24 6.07
C PHE A 194 -4.11 -18.02 6.45
N GLN A 195 -4.08 -17.00 5.61
CA GLN A 195 -3.35 -15.77 5.90
C GLN A 195 -3.86 -15.06 7.16
N CYS A 196 -5.16 -15.15 7.46
CA CYS A 196 -5.75 -14.65 8.71
C CYS A 196 -5.27 -15.41 9.95
N MET A 197 -4.82 -16.66 9.79
CA MET A 197 -4.34 -17.49 10.90
C MET A 197 -2.85 -17.34 11.18
N ILE A 198 -2.07 -16.86 10.21
CA ILE A 198 -0.61 -16.68 10.38
C ILE A 198 -0.14 -15.22 10.35
N GLY A 199 -0.98 -14.29 9.93
CA GLY A 199 -0.73 -12.85 10.02
C GLY A 199 0.39 -12.30 9.14
N CYS A 200 0.94 -13.07 8.20
CA CYS A 200 2.02 -12.63 7.33
C CYS A 200 1.58 -11.59 6.30
N ARG A 201 2.55 -10.84 5.73
CA ARG A 201 2.29 -10.00 4.56
C ARG A 201 2.15 -10.87 3.32
N VAL A 202 1.34 -10.43 2.36
CA VAL A 202 1.16 -11.15 1.08
C VAL A 202 2.49 -11.40 0.35
N SER A 203 3.43 -10.45 0.43
CA SER A 203 4.77 -10.61 -0.15
C SER A 203 5.60 -11.71 0.49
N ASP A 204 5.34 -12.02 1.76
CA ASP A 204 5.99 -13.09 2.49
C ASP A 204 5.25 -14.41 2.24
N LEU A 205 3.90 -14.39 2.28
CA LEU A 205 3.04 -15.53 1.98
C LEU A 205 3.37 -16.16 0.61
N TYR A 206 3.53 -15.34 -0.43
CA TYR A 206 3.78 -15.79 -1.81
C TYR A 206 5.16 -16.45 -2.00
N LYS A 207 6.03 -16.39 -1.01
CA LYS A 207 7.34 -17.03 -1.00
C LYS A 207 7.39 -18.26 -0.12
N MET A 208 6.33 -18.53 0.63
CA MET A 208 6.29 -19.68 1.51
C MET A 208 6.25 -20.98 0.72
N THR A 209 7.04 -21.91 1.18
CA THR A 209 7.15 -23.28 0.69
C THR A 209 6.92 -24.25 1.85
N TYR A 210 6.87 -25.53 1.58
CA TYR A 210 6.78 -26.55 2.64
C TYR A 210 7.99 -26.55 3.58
N ALA A 211 9.15 -26.07 3.11
CA ALA A 211 10.34 -25.92 3.96
C ALA A 211 10.20 -24.86 5.07
N ASN A 212 9.18 -24.00 4.99
CA ASN A 212 8.87 -23.06 6.05
C ASN A 212 8.09 -23.68 7.22
N ILE A 213 7.62 -24.93 7.07
CA ILE A 213 6.92 -25.65 8.12
C ILE A 213 7.96 -26.40 8.95
N ILE A 214 8.16 -25.95 10.18
CA ILE A 214 9.14 -26.53 11.12
C ILE A 214 8.39 -26.99 12.38
N GLY A 215 8.28 -28.30 12.53
CA GLY A 215 7.45 -28.89 13.58
C GLY A 215 5.99 -28.44 13.46
N ASP A 216 5.49 -27.80 14.51
CA ASP A 216 4.12 -27.28 14.58
C ASP A 216 4.00 -25.81 14.18
N CYS A 217 5.06 -25.19 13.69
CA CYS A 217 5.12 -23.77 13.38
C CYS A 217 5.36 -23.52 11.89
N ILE A 218 4.99 -22.32 11.44
CA ILE A 218 5.47 -21.77 10.17
C ILE A 218 6.50 -20.68 10.48
N GLU A 219 7.68 -20.79 9.86
CA GLU A 219 8.80 -19.89 10.10
C GLU A 219 9.24 -19.18 8.84
N TYR A 220 9.47 -17.88 8.94
CA TYR A 220 9.93 -17.07 7.82
C TYR A 220 10.65 -15.79 8.26
N VAL A 221 11.50 -15.25 7.41
CA VAL A 221 12.14 -13.94 7.59
C VAL A 221 11.37 -12.91 6.76
N PRO A 222 10.71 -11.91 7.40
CA PRO A 222 9.95 -10.91 6.68
C PRO A 222 10.84 -10.08 5.75
N ARG A 223 10.42 -9.96 4.48
CA ARG A 223 11.19 -9.23 3.45
C ARG A 223 11.45 -7.77 3.82
N LYS A 224 10.49 -7.09 4.42
CA LYS A 224 10.57 -5.64 4.70
C LYS A 224 11.60 -5.28 5.78
N THR A 225 11.95 -6.22 6.65
CA THR A 225 12.87 -6.00 7.78
C THR A 225 14.21 -6.70 7.58
N ARG A 226 14.40 -7.38 6.46
CA ARG A 226 15.59 -8.20 6.18
C ARG A 226 16.88 -7.37 6.11
N ASP A 227 16.78 -6.16 5.55
CA ASP A 227 17.95 -5.31 5.32
C ASP A 227 18.39 -4.56 6.59
N ASP A 228 17.47 -4.34 7.56
CA ASP A 228 17.76 -3.62 8.80
C ASP A 228 18.07 -4.57 9.99
N ARG A 229 17.28 -5.62 10.10
CA ARG A 229 17.37 -6.61 11.17
C ARG A 229 16.78 -7.93 10.73
N VAL A 230 17.60 -8.96 10.67
CA VAL A 230 17.12 -10.32 10.39
C VAL A 230 16.44 -10.87 11.65
N VAL A 231 15.11 -10.92 11.63
CA VAL A 231 14.30 -11.54 12.70
C VAL A 231 13.46 -12.62 12.07
N THR A 232 13.63 -13.85 12.55
CA THR A 232 12.75 -14.95 12.17
C THR A 232 11.41 -14.79 12.91
N VAL A 233 10.33 -14.84 12.15
CA VAL A 233 8.96 -14.91 12.68
C VAL A 233 8.56 -16.37 12.70
N SER A 234 8.14 -16.85 13.86
CA SER A 234 7.60 -18.19 14.07
C SER A 234 6.16 -18.09 14.55
N VAL A 235 5.24 -18.75 13.88
CA VAL A 235 3.80 -18.73 14.19
C VAL A 235 3.31 -20.16 14.33
N PRO A 236 2.77 -20.56 15.50
CA PRO A 236 2.18 -21.88 15.69
C PRO A 236 1.00 -22.13 14.76
N LEU A 237 0.97 -23.27 14.12
CA LEU A 237 -0.10 -23.68 13.20
C LEU A 237 -1.24 -24.35 13.96
N ILE A 238 -2.39 -23.71 14.00
CA ILE A 238 -3.64 -24.30 14.51
C ILE A 238 -4.18 -25.38 13.57
N GLY A 239 -5.05 -26.27 14.05
CA GLY A 239 -5.61 -27.39 13.29
C GLY A 239 -6.16 -26.99 11.93
N ALA A 240 -7.00 -25.96 11.87
CA ALA A 240 -7.57 -25.46 10.63
C ALA A 240 -6.51 -24.98 9.60
N ALA A 241 -5.40 -24.39 10.08
CA ALA A 241 -4.31 -24.01 9.19
C ALA A 241 -3.58 -25.25 8.62
N LYS A 242 -3.37 -26.27 9.44
CA LYS A 242 -2.77 -27.55 9.02
C LYS A 242 -3.67 -28.27 7.99
N GLU A 243 -4.99 -28.22 8.17
CA GLU A 243 -5.96 -28.80 7.21
C GLU A 243 -5.89 -28.11 5.86
N LEU A 244 -5.82 -26.78 5.81
CA LEU A 244 -5.67 -26.04 4.57
C LEU A 244 -4.34 -26.38 3.86
N ILE A 245 -3.25 -26.51 4.60
CA ILE A 245 -1.97 -26.97 4.04
C ILE A 245 -2.12 -28.34 3.41
N ARG A 246 -2.78 -29.30 4.09
CA ARG A 246 -3.02 -30.66 3.54
C ARG A 246 -3.94 -30.64 2.33
N LYS A 247 -5.02 -29.82 2.34
CA LYS A 247 -5.96 -29.68 1.22
C LYS A 247 -5.26 -29.27 -0.07
N TYR A 248 -4.23 -28.42 0.05
CA TYR A 248 -3.50 -27.88 -1.11
C TYR A 248 -2.10 -28.48 -1.27
N LEU A 249 -1.82 -29.61 -0.63
CA LEU A 249 -0.54 -30.28 -0.75
C LEU A 249 -0.28 -30.67 -2.20
N ASP A 250 0.86 -30.25 -2.72
CA ASP A 250 1.33 -30.58 -4.08
C ASP A 250 2.86 -30.50 -4.06
N GLU A 251 3.49 -31.66 -4.04
CA GLU A 251 4.95 -31.79 -3.94
C GLU A 251 5.71 -31.23 -5.15
N ASN A 252 5.01 -31.17 -6.31
CA ASN A 252 5.59 -30.62 -7.53
C ASN A 252 5.51 -29.10 -7.61
N ARG A 253 4.75 -28.47 -6.71
CA ARG A 253 4.64 -27.02 -6.65
C ARG A 253 5.70 -26.43 -5.73
N GLY A 254 6.50 -25.52 -6.23
CA GLY A 254 7.53 -24.83 -5.46
C GLY A 254 7.02 -23.81 -4.43
N THR A 255 5.68 -23.70 -4.21
CA THR A 255 5.04 -22.77 -3.27
C THR A 255 3.99 -23.49 -2.44
N LEU A 256 3.71 -22.96 -1.22
CA LEU A 256 2.78 -23.57 -0.27
C LEU A 256 1.34 -23.68 -0.82
N PHE A 257 0.90 -22.68 -1.59
CA PHE A 257 -0.43 -22.63 -2.20
C PHE A 257 -0.35 -22.24 -3.69
N PRO A 258 -1.40 -22.51 -4.49
CA PRO A 258 -1.48 -22.09 -5.88
C PRO A 258 -1.78 -20.58 -5.99
N PHE A 259 -0.74 -19.75 -5.80
CA PHE A 259 -0.85 -18.31 -5.80
C PHE A 259 -1.10 -17.73 -7.18
N ILE A 260 -1.88 -16.66 -7.21
CA ILE A 260 -2.11 -15.81 -8.40
C ILE A 260 -1.53 -14.41 -8.15
N SER A 261 -1.63 -13.50 -9.13
CA SER A 261 -1.16 -12.13 -8.89
C SER A 261 -1.92 -11.47 -7.74
N GLU A 262 -1.24 -10.64 -6.94
CA GLU A 262 -1.85 -9.95 -5.79
C GLU A 262 -3.08 -9.12 -6.19
N GLN A 263 -3.07 -8.52 -7.38
CA GLN A 263 -4.21 -7.77 -7.90
C GLN A 263 -5.44 -8.66 -8.08
N LYS A 264 -5.29 -9.84 -8.71
CA LYS A 264 -6.38 -10.81 -8.87
C LYS A 264 -6.81 -11.36 -7.51
N TYR A 265 -5.86 -11.68 -6.64
CA TYR A 265 -6.14 -12.16 -5.29
C TYR A 265 -7.06 -11.20 -4.52
N ASN A 266 -6.76 -9.89 -4.54
CA ASN A 266 -7.62 -8.89 -3.90
C ASN A 266 -9.04 -8.81 -4.52
N VAL A 267 -9.20 -9.08 -5.82
CA VAL A 267 -10.52 -9.17 -6.46
C VAL A 267 -11.30 -10.38 -5.94
N TYR A 268 -10.65 -11.53 -5.88
CA TYR A 268 -11.26 -12.76 -5.35
C TYR A 268 -11.62 -12.66 -3.88
N ILE A 269 -10.78 -12.03 -3.05
CA ILE A 269 -11.11 -11.79 -1.62
C ILE A 269 -12.42 -11.02 -1.50
N LYS A 270 -12.59 -9.92 -2.26
CA LYS A 270 -13.83 -9.14 -2.25
C LYS A 270 -15.05 -9.96 -2.69
N ALA A 271 -14.89 -10.77 -3.74
CA ALA A 271 -15.95 -11.65 -4.22
C ALA A 271 -16.32 -12.72 -3.17
N ALA A 272 -15.34 -13.32 -2.51
CA ALA A 272 -15.56 -14.30 -1.45
C ALA A 272 -16.31 -13.69 -0.26
N PHE A 273 -15.94 -12.47 0.16
CA PHE A 273 -16.67 -11.76 1.23
C PHE A 273 -18.13 -11.52 0.89
N ARG A 274 -18.42 -11.06 -0.33
CA ARG A 274 -19.80 -10.86 -0.79
C ARG A 274 -20.58 -12.17 -0.79
N LYS A 275 -19.99 -13.23 -1.30
CA LYS A 275 -20.63 -14.56 -1.38
C LYS A 275 -20.84 -15.17 0.01
N ALA A 276 -19.95 -14.90 0.96
CA ALA A 276 -20.11 -15.30 2.36
C ALA A 276 -21.08 -14.42 3.16
N GLY A 277 -21.69 -13.39 2.56
CA GLY A 277 -22.60 -12.48 3.25
C GLY A 277 -21.90 -11.50 4.22
N LEU A 278 -20.58 -11.33 4.13
CA LEU A 278 -19.84 -10.37 4.95
C LEU A 278 -19.95 -8.97 4.35
N THR A 279 -21.07 -8.33 4.58
CA THR A 279 -21.46 -7.03 3.97
C THR A 279 -21.75 -5.94 5.00
N ARG A 280 -21.45 -6.17 6.28
CA ARG A 280 -21.70 -5.15 7.31
C ARG A 280 -21.04 -3.82 6.96
N MET A 281 -21.71 -2.73 7.32
CA MET A 281 -21.18 -1.39 7.13
C MET A 281 -20.09 -1.09 8.16
N VAL A 282 -19.03 -0.46 7.70
CA VAL A 282 -17.92 0.00 8.55
C VAL A 282 -17.61 1.46 8.28
N THR A 283 -17.33 2.20 9.34
CA THR A 283 -16.91 3.59 9.22
C THR A 283 -15.42 3.65 8.90
N THR A 284 -15.08 4.35 7.86
CA THR A 284 -13.68 4.62 7.46
C THR A 284 -13.54 6.10 7.08
N ILE A 285 -12.30 6.54 6.88
CA ILE A 285 -12.00 7.90 6.45
C ILE A 285 -11.80 7.89 4.94
N ASP A 286 -12.58 8.69 4.22
CA ASP A 286 -12.32 8.99 2.83
C ASP A 286 -10.98 9.72 2.72
N GLN A 287 -10.06 9.19 1.88
CA GLN A 287 -8.69 9.69 1.78
C GLN A 287 -8.60 11.06 1.10
N ARG A 288 -9.62 11.46 0.37
CA ARG A 288 -9.68 12.72 -0.36
C ARG A 288 -10.28 13.82 0.50
N THR A 289 -11.48 13.57 1.06
CA THR A 289 -12.25 14.55 1.83
C THR A 289 -11.89 14.57 3.30
N ARG A 290 -11.23 13.52 3.81
CA ARG A 290 -10.96 13.25 5.23
C ARG A 290 -12.22 13.14 6.10
N GLN A 291 -13.38 12.98 5.47
CA GLN A 291 -14.64 12.77 6.16
C GLN A 291 -14.86 11.30 6.47
N ASN A 292 -15.63 11.04 7.51
CA ASN A 292 -16.09 9.70 7.80
C ASN A 292 -17.12 9.26 6.76
N VAL A 293 -16.88 8.08 6.17
CA VAL A 293 -17.78 7.44 5.24
C VAL A 293 -18.10 6.02 5.71
N GLN A 294 -19.29 5.55 5.44
CA GLN A 294 -19.68 4.18 5.68
C GLN A 294 -19.64 3.39 4.37
N VAL A 295 -18.94 2.28 4.40
CA VAL A 295 -18.79 1.38 3.25
C VAL A 295 -18.95 -0.08 3.69
N PRO A 296 -19.43 -0.97 2.82
CA PRO A 296 -19.48 -2.40 3.13
C PRO A 296 -18.04 -2.95 3.34
N ILE A 297 -17.86 -3.80 4.36
CA ILE A 297 -16.55 -4.37 4.67
C ILE A 297 -15.96 -5.16 3.49
N CYS A 298 -16.80 -5.79 2.66
CA CYS A 298 -16.38 -6.51 1.46
C CYS A 298 -15.66 -5.61 0.46
N ASP A 299 -15.97 -4.31 0.39
CA ASP A 299 -15.32 -3.37 -0.52
C ASP A 299 -13.91 -2.97 -0.06
N LEU A 300 -13.65 -3.09 1.24
CA LEU A 300 -12.34 -2.85 1.86
C LEU A 300 -11.49 -4.12 1.98
N ALA A 301 -12.08 -5.28 1.70
CA ALA A 301 -11.42 -6.56 1.84
C ALA A 301 -10.18 -6.63 0.90
N SER A 302 -9.06 -7.07 1.46
CA SER A 302 -7.78 -7.17 0.76
C SER A 302 -6.82 -8.10 1.52
N SER A 303 -5.76 -8.54 0.88
CA SER A 303 -4.71 -9.35 1.49
C SER A 303 -4.13 -8.73 2.79
N HIS A 304 -4.12 -7.40 2.87
CA HIS A 304 -3.65 -6.73 4.08
C HIS A 304 -4.65 -6.82 5.25
N MET A 305 -5.96 -6.99 4.95
CA MET A 305 -6.98 -7.22 5.97
C MET A 305 -6.75 -8.56 6.69
N ALA A 306 -6.28 -9.61 6.01
CA ALA A 306 -5.95 -10.88 6.66
C ALA A 306 -4.94 -10.69 7.79
N ARG A 307 -3.88 -9.93 7.54
CA ARG A 307 -2.88 -9.59 8.57
C ARG A 307 -3.48 -8.76 9.71
N ARG A 308 -4.36 -7.81 9.39
CA ARG A 308 -5.07 -7.02 10.41
C ARG A 308 -5.98 -7.91 11.25
N THR A 309 -6.64 -8.88 10.64
CA THR A 309 -7.49 -9.88 11.30
C THR A 309 -6.69 -10.71 12.31
N PHE A 310 -5.52 -11.21 11.92
CA PHE A 310 -4.64 -11.92 12.86
C PHE A 310 -4.28 -11.03 14.04
N ILE A 311 -3.73 -9.85 13.78
CA ILE A 311 -3.24 -8.95 14.83
C ILE A 311 -4.38 -8.53 15.77
N GLY A 312 -5.52 -8.10 15.20
CA GLY A 312 -6.64 -7.62 16.00
C GLY A 312 -7.22 -8.69 16.90
N ASN A 313 -7.47 -9.90 16.38
CA ASN A 313 -8.05 -10.97 17.17
C ASN A 313 -7.06 -11.55 18.20
N VAL A 314 -5.78 -11.71 17.86
CA VAL A 314 -4.76 -12.19 18.81
C VAL A 314 -4.53 -11.14 19.90
N TYR A 315 -4.42 -9.86 19.54
CA TYR A 315 -4.24 -8.78 20.52
C TYR A 315 -5.42 -8.67 21.49
N LYS A 316 -6.66 -8.84 20.98
CA LYS A 316 -7.87 -8.86 21.82
C LYS A 316 -7.79 -9.94 22.91
N SER A 317 -7.24 -11.12 22.58
CA SER A 317 -7.12 -12.25 23.50
C SER A 317 -5.93 -12.11 24.44
N VAL A 318 -4.73 -11.80 23.91
CA VAL A 318 -3.48 -11.83 24.66
C VAL A 318 -3.18 -10.53 25.38
N LYS A 319 -3.64 -9.37 24.83
CA LYS A 319 -3.43 -8.00 25.34
C LYS A 319 -1.93 -7.62 25.50
N ASP A 320 -1.00 -8.43 24.98
CA ASP A 320 0.43 -8.20 25.00
C ASP A 320 0.97 -7.84 23.61
N PRO A 321 1.41 -6.57 23.41
CA PRO A 321 1.97 -6.12 22.15
C PRO A 321 3.25 -6.84 21.74
N ALA A 322 4.07 -7.28 22.70
CA ALA A 322 5.35 -7.93 22.41
C ALA A 322 5.14 -9.32 21.79
N ILE A 323 4.21 -10.10 22.34
CA ILE A 323 3.85 -11.43 21.82
C ILE A 323 3.28 -11.32 20.40
N VAL A 324 2.30 -10.42 20.19
CA VAL A 324 1.70 -10.22 18.87
C VAL A 324 2.71 -9.64 17.89
N GLY A 325 3.60 -8.76 18.35
CA GLY A 325 4.70 -8.20 17.58
C GLY A 325 5.67 -9.26 17.08
N ALA A 326 6.07 -10.19 17.95
CA ALA A 326 6.95 -11.32 17.62
C ALA A 326 6.35 -12.21 16.52
N MET A 327 5.06 -12.58 16.64
CA MET A 327 4.36 -13.40 15.63
C MET A 327 4.05 -12.67 14.34
N SER A 328 3.91 -11.35 14.35
CA SER A 328 3.58 -10.57 13.18
C SER A 328 4.80 -9.87 12.54
N GLY A 329 5.98 -9.91 13.18
CA GLY A 329 7.17 -9.20 12.70
C GLY A 329 7.01 -7.67 12.70
N HIS A 330 6.29 -7.13 13.69
CA HIS A 330 6.30 -5.70 13.98
C HIS A 330 7.48 -5.36 14.92
N LYS A 331 8.10 -4.19 14.67
CA LYS A 331 9.07 -3.65 15.61
C LYS A 331 8.35 -3.22 16.88
N ASP A 332 8.99 -3.42 18.01
CA ASP A 332 8.50 -2.89 19.28
C ASP A 332 8.34 -1.37 19.21
N GLY A 333 7.29 -0.81 19.86
CA GLY A 333 6.96 0.60 19.79
C GLY A 333 6.46 1.11 18.42
N SER A 334 6.17 0.24 17.45
CA SER A 334 5.75 0.63 16.11
C SER A 334 4.41 1.38 16.15
N ARG A 335 4.38 2.59 15.54
CA ARG A 335 3.13 3.38 15.36
C ARG A 335 2.03 2.60 14.62
N ALA A 336 2.41 1.70 13.73
CA ALA A 336 1.46 0.84 13.02
C ALA A 336 0.77 -0.13 13.98
N PHE A 337 1.48 -0.62 15.00
CA PHE A 337 0.92 -1.52 16.01
C PHE A 337 0.07 -0.77 17.05
N ALA A 338 0.48 0.44 17.44
CA ALA A 338 -0.26 1.26 18.41
C ALA A 338 -1.73 1.45 18.02
N ARG A 339 -2.02 1.51 16.71
CA ARG A 339 -3.39 1.65 16.18
C ARG A 339 -4.33 0.48 16.52
N TYR A 340 -3.80 -0.69 16.86
CA TYR A 340 -4.62 -1.84 17.28
C TYR A 340 -5.02 -1.75 18.75
N ARG A 341 -4.32 -0.98 19.58
CA ARG A 341 -4.68 -0.75 20.97
C ARG A 341 -5.95 0.11 21.11
N ASP A 342 -6.18 0.98 20.14
CA ASP A 342 -7.29 1.95 20.20
C ASP A 342 -8.62 1.39 19.72
N ILE A 343 -8.64 0.15 19.15
CA ILE A 343 -9.80 -0.38 18.43
C ILE A 343 -10.72 -1.20 19.32
N ASP A 344 -10.22 -1.79 20.40
CA ASP A 344 -10.98 -2.76 21.18
C ASP A 344 -11.99 -2.06 22.09
N MET A 345 -13.24 -1.99 21.59
CA MET A 345 -14.37 -1.45 22.34
C MET A 345 -14.69 -2.33 23.56
N ASP A 346 -14.40 -3.62 23.51
CA ASP A 346 -14.65 -4.50 24.67
C ASP A 346 -13.63 -4.20 25.78
N ILE A 347 -12.35 -3.97 25.45
CA ILE A 347 -11.36 -3.48 26.42
C ILE A 347 -11.82 -2.12 27.01
N LYS A 348 -12.35 -1.23 26.18
CA LYS A 348 -12.86 0.06 26.66
C LYS A 348 -14.08 -0.09 27.56
N ARG A 349 -15.00 -1.01 27.24
CA ARG A 349 -16.15 -1.34 28.09
C ARG A 349 -15.72 -1.94 29.40
N ASP A 350 -14.78 -2.93 29.35
CA ASP A 350 -14.21 -3.54 30.55
C ASP A 350 -13.49 -2.49 31.43
N ALA A 351 -12.79 -1.56 30.83
CA ALA A 351 -12.14 -0.47 31.56
C ALA A 351 -13.13 0.51 32.21
N VAL A 352 -14.26 0.77 31.57
CA VAL A 352 -15.28 1.69 32.09
C VAL A 352 -16.19 0.98 33.11
N SER A 353 -16.40 -0.34 33.01
CA SER A 353 -17.21 -1.09 33.99
C SER A 353 -16.62 -1.09 35.42
N VAL A 354 -15.35 -0.74 35.56
CA VAL A 354 -14.70 -0.53 36.87
C VAL A 354 -15.31 0.71 37.60
N LEU A 355 -16.04 1.56 36.87
CA LEU A 355 -16.66 2.77 37.44
C LEU A 355 -18.09 2.52 37.94
N GLU A 356 -18.64 1.32 37.68
CA GLU A 356 -19.93 0.86 38.24
C GLU A 356 -19.72 0.16 39.57
#